data_90796725a895173cb77957de86a8be29
#
_entry.id   90796725a895173cb77957de86a8be29
#
_cell.length_a   1.000
_cell.length_b   1.000
_cell.length_c   1.000
_cell.angle_alpha   90.00
_cell.angle_beta   90.00
_cell.angle_gamma   90.00
#
_symmetry.space_group_name_H-M   'P 1'
#
loop_
_entity.id
_entity.type
_entity.pdbx_description
1 polymer ?
#
loop_
_entity_poly.entity_id
_entity_poly.type
_entity_poly.pdbx_seq_one_letter_code
_entity_poly.pdbx_strand_id
1 'polypeptide(L)'
;MAYPTVDSPYGLKPVNLIGGQVFAGSTRMYNIDYAYATDIFYGDFVALVRGNLERISVTSGTAGTLVGIFLGCSYTNPTTKQKQFSQYWPASTAAGDCVAYVCDDPDTVFQAAICSSGTTIASGARAMIGQNLACLNNTGNSNTGNSKNALAAPTDTPATTSSLPIRVMGLVPETAVSLGTATYTSISTATVTCSALPFALPVGTDVGSLAANGQYIPSGSFVDTAASAGATSFILNQAPVTAFGASATLVFTQYPELLVKLNFGQHEYYAGTATA
;
A
#
# COMPACT_ATOMS: atom_id res chain seq x y z
N MET A 1 9.44 -7.22 21.63
CA MET A 1 8.65 -8.20 20.85
C MET A 1 8.97 -7.94 19.40
N ALA A 2 9.35 -8.97 18.63
CA ALA A 2 9.42 -8.82 17.18
C ALA A 2 7.98 -8.69 16.67
N TYR A 3 7.64 -7.57 16.08
CA TYR A 3 6.36 -7.40 15.39
C TYR A 3 6.38 -8.25 14.13
N PRO A 4 5.23 -8.77 13.65
CA PRO A 4 5.18 -9.45 12.38
C PRO A 4 5.62 -8.45 11.29
N THR A 5 6.78 -8.68 10.73
CA THR A 5 7.31 -7.90 9.61
C THR A 5 6.75 -8.46 8.32
N VAL A 6 6.42 -7.58 7.39
CA VAL A 6 6.03 -7.98 6.02
C VAL A 6 7.31 -8.30 5.26
N ASP A 7 7.52 -9.58 4.94
CA ASP A 7 8.76 -10.02 4.29
C ASP A 7 8.75 -9.81 2.77
N SER A 8 7.57 -9.77 2.15
CA SER A 8 7.41 -9.65 0.71
C SER A 8 6.06 -9.03 0.35
N PRO A 9 5.97 -8.25 -0.73
CA PRO A 9 4.69 -7.77 -1.22
C PRO A 9 3.82 -8.93 -1.72
N TYR A 10 2.50 -8.72 -1.66
CA TYR A 10 1.50 -9.76 -1.93
C TYR A 10 0.34 -9.26 -2.80
N GLY A 11 0.50 -8.11 -3.46
CA GLY A 11 -0.56 -7.45 -4.23
C GLY A 11 -1.53 -6.66 -3.35
N LEU A 12 -2.72 -6.39 -3.86
CA LEU A 12 -3.76 -5.68 -3.14
C LEU A 12 -4.81 -6.68 -2.61
N LYS A 13 -5.09 -6.59 -1.31
CA LYS A 13 -6.12 -7.42 -0.65
C LYS A 13 -7.29 -6.55 -0.22
N PRO A 14 -8.53 -6.83 -0.64
CA PRO A 14 -9.70 -6.10 -0.18
C PRO A 14 -9.96 -6.36 1.30
N VAL A 15 -10.21 -5.31 2.07
CA VAL A 15 -10.42 -5.37 3.52
C VAL A 15 -11.79 -4.82 3.88
N ASN A 16 -12.09 -3.59 3.49
CA ASN A 16 -13.29 -2.86 3.85
C ASN A 16 -13.83 -2.06 2.66
N LEU A 17 -14.98 -1.43 2.86
CA LEU A 17 -15.48 -0.35 2.03
C LEU A 17 -15.22 1.00 2.72
N ILE A 18 -15.15 2.09 1.96
CA ILE A 18 -14.95 3.45 2.49
C ILE A 18 -15.94 3.80 3.60
N GLY A 19 -17.18 3.33 3.53
CA GLY A 19 -18.20 3.55 4.55
C GLY A 19 -18.00 2.78 5.86
N GLY A 20 -16.89 2.08 6.05
CA GLY A 20 -16.61 1.27 7.24
C GLY A 20 -17.29 -0.11 7.25
N GLN A 21 -17.96 -0.47 6.17
CA GLN A 21 -18.53 -1.82 6.02
C GLN A 21 -17.42 -2.82 5.65
N VAL A 22 -17.54 -4.02 6.17
CA VAL A 22 -16.62 -5.12 5.85
C VAL A 22 -16.80 -5.52 4.39
N PHE A 23 -15.71 -5.81 3.69
CA PHE A 23 -15.77 -6.42 2.37
C PHE A 23 -16.38 -7.81 2.46
N ALA A 24 -17.59 -7.97 1.93
CA ALA A 24 -18.36 -9.22 2.01
C ALA A 24 -18.11 -10.17 0.82
N GLY A 25 -17.03 -9.97 0.06
CA GLY A 25 -16.71 -10.80 -1.12
C GLY A 25 -17.48 -10.41 -2.38
N SER A 26 -17.90 -9.15 -2.49
CA SER A 26 -18.52 -8.62 -3.71
C SER A 26 -17.53 -8.67 -4.85
N THR A 27 -17.79 -9.54 -5.81
CA THR A 27 -16.97 -9.71 -7.02
C THR A 27 -17.86 -9.73 -8.25
N ARG A 28 -17.33 -9.18 -9.34
CA ARG A 28 -17.91 -9.33 -10.66
C ARG A 28 -17.16 -10.39 -11.46
N MET A 29 -17.87 -11.08 -12.33
CA MET A 29 -17.32 -12.14 -13.17
C MET A 29 -16.99 -11.56 -14.55
N TYR A 30 -15.77 -11.81 -15.01
CA TYR A 30 -15.29 -11.46 -16.35
C TYR A 30 -14.68 -12.66 -17.04
N ASN A 31 -14.74 -12.69 -18.36
CA ASN A 31 -14.09 -13.74 -19.14
C ASN A 31 -12.60 -13.41 -19.29
N ILE A 32 -11.76 -14.45 -19.25
CA ILE A 32 -10.37 -14.40 -19.69
C ILE A 32 -10.30 -14.99 -21.10
N ASP A 33 -9.49 -14.39 -21.97
CA ASP A 33 -9.36 -14.88 -23.34
C ASP A 33 -8.76 -16.30 -23.39
N TYR A 34 -9.17 -17.06 -24.39
CA TYR A 34 -8.65 -18.42 -24.59
C TYR A 34 -7.14 -18.42 -24.77
N ALA A 35 -6.44 -19.23 -23.99
CA ALA A 35 -5.00 -19.33 -23.98
C ALA A 35 -4.26 -17.98 -23.74
N TYR A 36 -4.88 -17.08 -22.97
CA TYR A 36 -4.22 -15.82 -22.59
C TYR A 36 -2.80 -16.07 -22.04
N ALA A 37 -1.83 -15.40 -22.64
CA ALA A 37 -0.42 -15.76 -22.52
C ALA A 37 0.29 -15.26 -21.24
N THR A 38 -0.42 -14.52 -20.39
CA THR A 38 0.15 -13.93 -19.17
C THR A 38 -0.51 -14.50 -17.92
N ASP A 39 0.31 -14.83 -16.90
CA ASP A 39 -0.21 -15.20 -15.59
C ASP A 39 -0.92 -14.01 -14.95
N ILE A 40 -2.07 -14.27 -14.30
CA ILE A 40 -2.76 -13.28 -13.47
C ILE A 40 -2.84 -13.82 -12.05
N PHE A 41 -2.25 -13.13 -11.10
CA PHE A 41 -2.17 -13.56 -9.70
C PHE A 41 -3.18 -12.83 -8.82
N TYR A 42 -3.57 -13.47 -7.71
CA TYR A 42 -4.40 -12.84 -6.69
C TYR A 42 -3.78 -11.52 -6.21
N GLY A 43 -4.51 -10.42 -6.32
CA GLY A 43 -4.03 -9.09 -5.98
C GLY A 43 -3.40 -8.31 -7.14
N ASP A 44 -3.43 -8.83 -8.38
CA ASP A 44 -2.99 -8.12 -9.58
C ASP A 44 -4.01 -7.10 -10.06
N PHE A 45 -3.51 -6.05 -10.70
CA PHE A 45 -4.32 -5.09 -11.43
C PHE A 45 -4.79 -5.65 -12.76
N VAL A 46 -6.06 -5.44 -13.05
CA VAL A 46 -6.68 -5.93 -14.29
C VAL A 46 -7.50 -4.85 -14.99
N ALA A 47 -7.58 -4.98 -16.31
CA ALA A 47 -8.37 -4.12 -17.19
C ALA A 47 -9.21 -4.95 -18.15
N LEU A 48 -10.19 -4.31 -18.79
CA LEU A 48 -10.94 -4.92 -19.88
C LEU A 48 -10.32 -4.50 -21.23
N VAL A 49 -9.97 -5.51 -22.02
CA VAL A 49 -9.48 -5.32 -23.38
C VAL A 49 -10.37 -6.14 -24.29
N ARG A 50 -11.07 -5.49 -25.21
CA ARG A 50 -12.03 -6.14 -26.13
C ARG A 50 -13.08 -7.02 -25.41
N GLY A 51 -13.47 -6.63 -24.20
CA GLY A 51 -14.44 -7.35 -23.37
C GLY A 51 -13.89 -8.55 -22.58
N ASN A 52 -12.60 -8.87 -22.71
CA ASN A 52 -11.91 -9.87 -21.90
C ASN A 52 -11.01 -9.21 -20.84
N LEU A 53 -10.77 -9.94 -19.76
CA LEU A 53 -9.93 -9.48 -18.68
C LEU A 53 -8.46 -9.77 -18.99
N GLU A 54 -7.64 -8.73 -18.85
CA GLU A 54 -6.18 -8.82 -18.99
C GLU A 54 -5.48 -8.25 -17.78
N ARG A 55 -4.29 -8.79 -17.47
CA ARG A 55 -3.39 -8.21 -16.48
C ARG A 55 -2.75 -6.95 -17.05
N ILE A 56 -2.75 -5.90 -16.26
CA ILE A 56 -2.10 -4.65 -16.63
C ILE A 56 -0.98 -4.27 -15.68
N SER A 57 -0.03 -3.51 -16.20
CA SER A 57 1.02 -2.85 -15.41
C SER A 57 0.58 -1.42 -15.10
N VAL A 58 0.42 -1.13 -13.82
CA VAL A 58 -0.03 0.18 -13.34
C VAL A 58 1.14 0.85 -12.60
N THR A 59 1.99 1.56 -13.33
CA THR A 59 3.12 2.29 -12.72
C THR A 59 2.79 3.75 -12.45
N SER A 60 2.41 4.48 -13.48
CA SER A 60 1.96 5.87 -13.38
C SER A 60 1.05 6.20 -14.55
N GLY A 61 -0.14 6.65 -14.22
CA GLY A 61 -0.92 7.53 -15.08
C GLY A 61 -1.32 7.09 -16.48
N THR A 62 -1.76 5.85 -16.68
CA THR A 62 -2.62 5.56 -17.82
C THR A 62 -4.06 5.68 -17.35
N ALA A 63 -4.64 6.84 -17.55
CA ALA A 63 -6.01 7.13 -17.14
C ALA A 63 -7.00 6.16 -17.79
N GLY A 64 -7.91 5.62 -16.98
CA GLY A 64 -9.09 4.94 -17.47
C GLY A 64 -8.94 3.48 -17.90
N THR A 65 -7.88 2.81 -17.48
CA THR A 65 -7.64 1.41 -17.88
C THR A 65 -7.83 0.39 -16.76
N LEU A 66 -7.95 0.82 -15.51
CA LEU A 66 -8.03 -0.07 -14.36
C LEU A 66 -9.49 -0.43 -14.04
N VAL A 67 -9.88 -1.69 -14.20
CA VAL A 67 -11.21 -2.18 -13.80
C VAL A 67 -11.25 -2.55 -12.33
N GLY A 68 -10.21 -3.20 -11.83
CA GLY A 68 -10.21 -3.67 -10.44
C GLY A 68 -9.02 -4.57 -10.11
N ILE A 69 -9.21 -5.37 -9.07
CA ILE A 69 -8.22 -6.30 -8.54
C ILE A 69 -8.71 -7.73 -8.73
N PHE A 70 -7.84 -8.57 -9.29
CA PHE A 70 -8.11 -9.99 -9.52
C PHE A 70 -8.06 -10.77 -8.20
N LEU A 71 -9.10 -11.54 -7.92
CA LEU A 71 -9.23 -12.35 -6.71
C LEU A 71 -9.23 -13.86 -6.95
N GLY A 72 -9.14 -14.29 -8.20
CA GLY A 72 -9.13 -15.71 -8.56
C GLY A 72 -9.91 -16.00 -9.83
N CYS A 73 -9.90 -17.23 -10.25
CA CYS A 73 -10.61 -17.67 -11.44
C CYS A 73 -11.14 -19.11 -11.32
N SER A 74 -12.02 -19.45 -12.23
CA SER A 74 -12.43 -20.84 -12.43
C SER A 74 -12.37 -21.21 -13.92
N TYR A 75 -11.91 -22.41 -14.21
CA TYR A 75 -11.81 -22.94 -15.56
C TYR A 75 -11.80 -24.46 -15.54
N THR A 76 -12.11 -25.08 -16.69
CA THR A 76 -11.94 -26.53 -16.85
C THR A 76 -10.52 -26.82 -17.31
N ASN A 77 -9.78 -27.57 -16.49
CA ASN A 77 -8.40 -27.94 -16.81
C ASN A 77 -8.36 -28.73 -18.12
N PRO A 78 -7.61 -28.28 -19.13
CA PRO A 78 -7.60 -28.92 -20.46
C PRO A 78 -7.03 -30.33 -20.44
N THR A 79 -6.20 -30.68 -19.44
CA THR A 79 -5.62 -32.04 -19.32
C THR A 79 -6.51 -32.97 -18.52
N THR A 80 -6.91 -32.59 -17.32
CA THR A 80 -7.70 -33.45 -16.41
C THR A 80 -9.21 -33.45 -16.69
N LYS A 81 -9.70 -32.46 -17.47
CA LYS A 81 -11.13 -32.22 -17.77
C LYS A 81 -11.99 -31.94 -16.54
N GLN A 82 -11.33 -31.53 -15.43
CA GLN A 82 -12.04 -31.21 -14.20
C GLN A 82 -12.17 -29.68 -14.06
N LYS A 83 -13.28 -29.21 -13.50
CA LYS A 83 -13.47 -27.81 -13.14
C LYS A 83 -12.56 -27.50 -11.95
N GLN A 84 -11.76 -26.46 -12.11
CA GLN A 84 -10.83 -25.97 -11.08
C GLN A 84 -11.19 -24.55 -10.66
N PHE A 85 -11.06 -24.29 -9.37
CA PHE A 85 -11.03 -22.94 -8.79
C PHE A 85 -9.59 -22.64 -8.41
N SER A 86 -9.02 -21.60 -8.98
CA SER A 86 -7.62 -21.25 -8.80
C SER A 86 -7.49 -19.84 -8.29
N GLN A 87 -6.51 -19.63 -7.41
CA GLN A 87 -6.14 -18.32 -6.92
C GLN A 87 -5.40 -17.49 -7.99
N TYR A 88 -4.86 -18.12 -9.02
CA TYR A 88 -4.21 -17.47 -10.14
C TYR A 88 -4.59 -18.11 -11.45
N TRP A 89 -4.50 -17.36 -12.53
CA TRP A 89 -4.64 -17.85 -13.91
C TRP A 89 -3.27 -18.24 -14.44
N PRO A 90 -3.02 -19.51 -14.77
CA PRO A 90 -1.78 -19.93 -15.41
C PRO A 90 -1.76 -19.51 -16.88
N ALA A 91 -0.67 -18.85 -17.30
CA ALA A 91 -0.48 -18.43 -18.68
C ALA A 91 -0.72 -19.57 -19.70
N SER A 92 -1.24 -19.20 -20.86
CA SER A 92 -1.46 -20.12 -21.99
C SER A 92 -2.37 -21.33 -21.69
N THR A 93 -3.21 -21.23 -20.66
CA THR A 93 -4.19 -22.28 -20.35
C THR A 93 -5.28 -22.33 -21.43
N ALA A 94 -5.34 -23.45 -22.18
CA ALA A 94 -6.28 -23.63 -23.28
C ALA A 94 -7.68 -24.07 -22.77
N ALA A 95 -8.34 -23.18 -22.03
CA ALA A 95 -9.69 -23.40 -21.51
C ALA A 95 -10.64 -22.34 -22.08
N GLY A 96 -11.80 -22.77 -22.57
CA GLY A 96 -12.80 -21.88 -23.20
C GLY A 96 -13.90 -21.42 -22.24
N ASP A 97 -13.89 -21.89 -20.99
CA ASP A 97 -14.88 -21.59 -19.95
C ASP A 97 -14.29 -20.82 -18.77
N CYS A 98 -13.28 -20.00 -19.04
CA CYS A 98 -12.56 -19.24 -18.04
C CYS A 98 -13.40 -18.08 -17.50
N VAL A 99 -13.54 -18.01 -16.19
CA VAL A 99 -14.20 -16.91 -15.49
C VAL A 99 -13.29 -16.40 -14.40
N ALA A 100 -12.97 -15.11 -14.44
CA ALA A 100 -12.24 -14.38 -13.40
C ALA A 100 -13.21 -13.75 -12.41
N TYR A 101 -12.83 -13.74 -11.15
CA TYR A 101 -13.50 -13.01 -10.07
C TYR A 101 -12.72 -11.74 -9.77
N VAL A 102 -13.32 -10.58 -9.96
CA VAL A 102 -12.67 -9.29 -9.84
C VAL A 102 -13.41 -8.43 -8.82
N CYS A 103 -12.66 -7.83 -7.92
CA CYS A 103 -13.16 -6.76 -7.08
C CYS A 103 -13.06 -5.46 -7.87
N ASP A 104 -14.19 -5.02 -8.42
CA ASP A 104 -14.30 -3.85 -9.29
C ASP A 104 -15.07 -2.69 -8.66
N ASP A 105 -15.39 -2.80 -7.36
CA ASP A 105 -16.04 -1.73 -6.62
C ASP A 105 -15.00 -0.63 -6.31
N PRO A 106 -15.17 0.59 -6.84
CA PRO A 106 -14.25 1.70 -6.62
C PRO A 106 -14.19 2.19 -5.16
N ASP A 107 -15.17 1.83 -4.35
CA ASP A 107 -15.21 2.19 -2.93
C ASP A 107 -14.54 1.15 -2.02
N THR A 108 -14.01 0.09 -2.59
CA THR A 108 -13.25 -0.92 -1.84
C THR A 108 -11.91 -0.37 -1.37
N VAL A 109 -11.64 -0.59 -0.09
CA VAL A 109 -10.35 -0.31 0.55
C VAL A 109 -9.51 -1.58 0.55
N PHE A 110 -8.29 -1.45 0.06
CA PHE A 110 -7.32 -2.54 -0.02
C PHE A 110 -6.18 -2.32 0.95
N GLN A 111 -5.64 -3.41 1.47
CA GLN A 111 -4.37 -3.43 2.19
C GLN A 111 -3.27 -3.86 1.22
N ALA A 112 -2.15 -3.14 1.24
CA ALA A 112 -1.00 -3.45 0.39
C ALA A 112 0.31 -3.02 1.05
N ALA A 113 1.37 -3.77 0.75
CA ALA A 113 2.72 -3.45 1.20
C ALA A 113 3.34 -2.34 0.35
N ILE A 114 4.20 -1.54 0.98
CA ILE A 114 4.99 -0.50 0.31
C ILE A 114 6.42 -0.98 0.10
N CYS A 115 6.96 -0.77 -1.10
CA CYS A 115 8.31 -1.17 -1.47
C CYS A 115 9.11 0.00 -2.05
N SER A 116 10.40 0.06 -1.75
CA SER A 116 11.31 1.07 -2.31
C SER A 116 11.68 0.77 -3.76
N SER A 117 11.90 -0.52 -4.06
CA SER A 117 12.17 -1.00 -5.42
C SER A 117 11.89 -2.50 -5.50
N GLY A 118 11.33 -2.98 -6.59
CA GLY A 118 11.00 -4.38 -6.79
C GLY A 118 10.19 -4.92 -5.59
N THR A 119 10.75 -5.88 -4.85
CA THR A 119 10.11 -6.51 -3.68
C THR A 119 10.73 -6.11 -2.34
N THR A 120 11.61 -5.09 -2.33
CA THR A 120 12.25 -4.62 -1.09
C THR A 120 11.27 -3.80 -0.28
N ILE A 121 10.82 -4.32 0.85
CA ILE A 121 9.87 -3.65 1.74
C ILE A 121 10.45 -2.33 2.23
N ALA A 122 9.63 -1.30 2.17
CA ALA A 122 9.88 0.03 2.69
C ALA A 122 8.81 0.37 3.74
N SER A 123 8.85 1.59 4.21
CA SER A 123 7.89 2.05 5.21
C SER A 123 7.11 3.26 4.71
N GLY A 124 5.83 3.23 4.97
CA GLY A 124 4.92 4.33 4.75
C GLY A 124 4.91 5.31 5.91
N ALA A 125 4.52 6.52 5.62
CA ALA A 125 4.50 7.63 6.54
C ALA A 125 3.08 8.18 6.72
N ARG A 126 2.80 8.74 7.88
CA ARG A 126 1.51 9.41 8.16
C ARG A 126 1.22 10.54 7.16
N ALA A 127 2.25 11.27 6.74
CA ALA A 127 2.12 12.34 5.74
C ALA A 127 1.57 11.86 4.37
N MET A 128 1.59 10.55 4.10
CA MET A 128 1.05 9.97 2.86
C MET A 128 -0.48 9.88 2.84
N ILE A 129 -1.13 9.96 4.01
CA ILE A 129 -2.60 9.86 4.09
C ILE A 129 -3.26 10.97 3.28
N GLY A 130 -4.17 10.60 2.40
CA GLY A 130 -4.85 11.51 1.48
C GLY A 130 -4.10 11.81 0.18
N GLN A 131 -2.88 11.31 0.01
CA GLN A 131 -2.07 11.50 -1.18
C GLN A 131 -2.14 10.29 -2.12
N ASN A 132 -1.66 10.47 -3.34
CA ASN A 132 -1.67 9.44 -4.37
C ASN A 132 -0.29 8.79 -4.50
N LEU A 133 -0.26 7.48 -4.76
CA LEU A 133 0.95 6.70 -4.96
C LEU A 133 0.94 5.99 -6.32
N ALA A 134 2.14 5.78 -6.86
CA ALA A 134 2.37 4.84 -7.94
C ALA A 134 2.39 3.39 -7.43
N CYS A 135 2.42 2.44 -8.34
CA CYS A 135 2.57 1.02 -8.04
C CYS A 135 3.85 0.47 -8.64
N LEU A 136 4.40 -0.55 -7.99
CA LEU A 136 5.45 -1.39 -8.52
C LEU A 136 4.82 -2.68 -9.03
N ASN A 137 5.06 -2.99 -10.29
CA ASN A 137 4.57 -4.21 -10.92
C ASN A 137 5.66 -5.27 -10.87
N ASN A 138 5.42 -6.31 -10.10
CA ASN A 138 6.32 -7.43 -9.93
C ASN A 138 5.69 -8.71 -10.45
N THR A 139 6.50 -9.65 -10.88
CA THR A 139 6.02 -10.99 -11.24
C THR A 139 5.55 -11.71 -9.98
N GLY A 140 4.35 -12.25 -10.00
CA GLY A 140 3.78 -13.01 -8.88
C GLY A 140 4.46 -14.35 -8.65
N ASN A 141 3.94 -15.12 -7.73
CA ASN A 141 4.48 -16.43 -7.37
C ASN A 141 3.45 -17.53 -7.68
N SER A 142 3.74 -18.37 -8.68
CA SER A 142 2.87 -19.45 -9.11
C SER A 142 2.69 -20.56 -8.04
N ASN A 143 3.63 -20.70 -7.12
CA ASN A 143 3.51 -21.68 -6.03
C ASN A 143 2.48 -21.25 -4.98
N THR A 144 2.35 -19.95 -4.73
CA THR A 144 1.40 -19.41 -3.76
C THR A 144 0.15 -18.85 -4.42
N GLY A 145 0.18 -18.56 -5.71
CA GLY A 145 -0.90 -17.88 -6.44
C GLY A 145 -1.02 -16.40 -6.13
N ASN A 146 -0.13 -15.82 -5.31
CA ASN A 146 -0.17 -14.43 -4.92
C ASN A 146 0.62 -13.54 -5.88
N SER A 147 0.10 -12.36 -6.13
CA SER A 147 0.82 -11.24 -6.73
C SER A 147 2.02 -10.83 -5.87
N LYS A 148 2.96 -10.12 -6.47
CA LYS A 148 4.01 -9.36 -5.77
C LYS A 148 3.96 -7.87 -6.11
N ASN A 149 2.83 -7.40 -6.65
CA ASN A 149 2.62 -5.98 -6.83
C ASN A 149 2.66 -5.27 -5.48
N ALA A 150 3.18 -4.05 -5.48
CA ALA A 150 3.37 -3.25 -4.28
C ALA A 150 3.03 -1.78 -4.53
N LEU A 151 2.86 -1.03 -3.47
CA LEU A 151 2.86 0.42 -3.53
C LEU A 151 4.29 0.92 -3.68
N ALA A 152 4.53 1.86 -4.58
CA ALA A 152 5.85 2.46 -4.70
C ALA A 152 6.09 3.42 -3.53
N ALA A 153 7.15 3.17 -2.76
CA ALA A 153 7.61 4.16 -1.79
C ALA A 153 8.04 5.41 -2.56
N PRO A 154 7.57 6.58 -2.20
CA PRO A 154 8.03 7.80 -2.85
C PRO A 154 9.52 7.97 -2.54
N THR A 155 10.31 8.09 -3.58
CA THR A 155 11.67 8.61 -3.48
C THR A 155 11.65 10.11 -3.16
N ASP A 156 10.53 10.73 -3.50
CA ASP A 156 10.13 12.10 -3.18
C ASP A 156 8.74 12.07 -2.52
N THR A 157 8.26 13.20 -2.05
CA THR A 157 6.94 13.33 -1.41
C THR A 157 5.83 12.71 -2.26
N PRO A 158 4.87 12.01 -1.62
CA PRO A 158 3.69 11.51 -2.31
C PRO A 158 3.01 12.62 -3.10
N ALA A 159 2.56 12.32 -4.31
CA ALA A 159 2.08 13.33 -5.22
C ALA A 159 0.57 13.60 -5.08
N THR A 160 0.16 14.82 -5.35
CA THR A 160 -1.25 15.22 -5.46
C THR A 160 -1.83 14.93 -6.84
N THR A 161 -1.03 14.41 -7.76
CA THR A 161 -1.37 14.19 -9.17
C THR A 161 -2.47 13.15 -9.33
N SER A 162 -3.55 13.51 -10.00
CA SER A 162 -4.69 12.61 -10.27
C SER A 162 -4.35 11.45 -11.22
N SER A 163 -3.21 11.50 -11.90
CA SER A 163 -2.72 10.44 -12.79
C SER A 163 -2.16 9.22 -12.06
N LEU A 164 -1.95 9.29 -10.74
CA LEU A 164 -1.47 8.15 -9.97
C LEU A 164 -2.63 7.22 -9.61
N PRO A 165 -2.43 5.89 -9.69
CA PRO A 165 -3.52 4.92 -9.66
C PRO A 165 -4.14 4.69 -8.28
N ILE A 166 -3.39 4.96 -7.22
CA ILE A 166 -3.76 4.60 -5.85
C ILE A 166 -3.82 5.85 -4.98
N ARG A 167 -4.82 5.91 -4.09
CA ARG A 167 -4.92 6.90 -3.01
C ARG A 167 -4.74 6.23 -1.67
N VAL A 168 -3.91 6.82 -0.82
CA VAL A 168 -3.70 6.35 0.56
C VAL A 168 -4.87 6.83 1.43
N MET A 169 -5.52 5.88 2.10
CA MET A 169 -6.63 6.14 3.02
C MET A 169 -6.20 6.12 4.48
N GLY A 170 -5.19 5.32 4.81
CA GLY A 170 -4.72 5.16 6.19
C GLY A 170 -3.48 4.29 6.29
N LEU A 171 -3.02 4.15 7.51
CA LEU A 171 -1.93 3.25 7.90
C LEU A 171 -2.53 1.98 8.49
N VAL A 172 -1.77 0.89 8.48
CA VAL A 172 -2.13 -0.37 9.14
C VAL A 172 -1.37 -0.46 10.47
N PRO A 173 -1.97 -0.08 11.61
CA PRO A 173 -1.26 0.00 12.89
C PRO A 173 -0.70 -1.34 13.36
N GLU A 174 -1.32 -2.45 12.99
CA GLU A 174 -0.93 -3.79 13.36
C GLU A 174 0.43 -4.21 12.77
N THR A 175 0.84 -3.56 11.69
CA THR A 175 2.13 -3.80 11.02
C THR A 175 3.20 -2.79 11.41
N ALA A 176 2.92 -1.95 12.39
CA ALA A 176 3.84 -0.92 12.85
C ALA A 176 5.20 -1.49 13.26
N VAL A 177 6.27 -0.93 12.73
CA VAL A 177 7.65 -1.29 13.03
C VAL A 177 8.31 -0.15 13.79
N SER A 178 8.84 -0.45 14.99
CA SER A 178 9.63 0.53 15.73
C SER A 178 11.03 0.62 15.13
N LEU A 179 11.44 1.82 14.74
CA LEU A 179 12.84 2.10 14.37
C LEU A 179 13.75 2.14 15.59
N GLY A 180 13.18 2.39 16.78
CA GLY A 180 13.91 2.53 18.02
C GLY A 180 13.43 3.70 18.86
N THR A 181 14.24 4.05 19.84
CA THR A 181 13.96 5.12 20.80
C THR A 181 15.13 6.10 20.89
N ALA A 182 14.83 7.34 21.24
CA ALA A 182 15.84 8.34 21.61
C ALA A 182 15.37 9.14 22.82
N THR A 183 16.30 9.60 23.63
CA THR A 183 16.00 10.48 24.75
C THR A 183 16.12 11.91 24.28
N TYR A 184 15.06 12.69 24.37
CA TYR A 184 15.12 14.12 24.07
C TYR A 184 15.54 14.93 25.28
N THR A 185 16.18 16.06 25.02
CA THR A 185 16.63 17.00 26.07
C THR A 185 15.76 18.24 26.16
N SER A 186 15.19 18.66 25.03
CA SER A 186 14.24 19.78 25.00
C SER A 186 13.43 19.76 23.70
N ILE A 187 12.21 20.26 23.77
CA ILE A 187 11.39 20.59 22.61
C ILE A 187 11.02 22.06 22.72
N SER A 188 11.47 22.84 21.75
CA SER A 188 11.12 24.24 21.61
C SER A 188 10.58 24.43 20.19
N THR A 189 9.37 24.97 20.08
CA THR A 189 8.67 25.03 18.80
C THR A 189 8.50 23.61 18.20
N ALA A 190 8.71 23.42 16.91
CA ALA A 190 8.70 22.10 16.27
C ALA A 190 10.06 21.38 16.33
N THR A 191 11.12 22.04 16.84
CA THR A 191 12.46 21.45 16.91
C THR A 191 12.63 20.64 18.18
N VAL A 192 12.98 19.38 18.01
CA VAL A 192 13.32 18.44 19.09
C VAL A 192 14.85 18.36 19.18
N THR A 193 15.42 18.66 20.35
CA THR A 193 16.82 18.39 20.65
C THR A 193 16.91 17.09 21.45
N CYS A 194 17.77 16.18 21.03
CA CYS A 194 17.89 14.86 21.61
C CYS A 194 19.35 14.40 21.74
N SER A 195 19.58 13.30 22.41
CA SER A 195 20.85 12.58 22.30
C SER A 195 21.08 12.16 20.84
N ALA A 196 22.34 11.93 20.46
CA ALA A 196 22.66 11.47 19.11
C ALA A 196 21.79 10.28 18.69
N LEU A 197 21.08 10.43 17.57
CA LEU A 197 20.18 9.41 17.06
C LEU A 197 20.95 8.16 16.65
N PRO A 198 20.62 6.97 17.15
CA PRO A 198 21.31 5.73 16.77
C PRO A 198 20.93 5.24 15.34
N PHE A 199 19.96 5.86 14.70
CA PHE A 199 19.44 5.51 13.36
C PHE A 199 19.06 6.78 12.59
N ALA A 200 18.92 6.67 11.29
CA ALA A 200 18.36 7.74 10.46
C ALA A 200 16.83 7.82 10.63
N LEU A 201 16.29 9.03 10.63
CA LEU A 201 14.86 9.31 10.67
C LEU A 201 14.39 9.82 9.30
N PRO A 202 13.71 9.00 8.51
CA PRO A 202 13.05 9.47 7.29
C PRO A 202 11.88 10.42 7.60
N VAL A 203 11.59 11.31 6.65
CA VAL A 203 10.39 12.16 6.70
C VAL A 203 9.13 11.30 6.87
N GLY A 204 8.22 11.79 7.70
CA GLY A 204 6.94 11.15 7.95
C GLY A 204 6.97 10.00 8.96
N THR A 205 8.13 9.68 9.56
CA THR A 205 8.20 8.74 10.68
C THR A 205 7.35 9.25 11.83
N ASP A 206 6.39 8.45 12.30
CA ASP A 206 5.56 8.79 13.47
C ASP A 206 6.41 8.89 14.72
N VAL A 207 6.14 9.92 15.52
CA VAL A 207 6.86 10.18 16.76
C VAL A 207 5.87 10.18 17.92
N GLY A 208 6.05 9.24 18.83
CA GLY A 208 5.35 9.18 20.11
C GLY A 208 6.26 9.50 21.27
N SER A 209 5.69 9.89 22.41
CA SER A 209 6.45 10.08 23.64
C SER A 209 5.94 9.15 24.74
N LEU A 210 6.87 8.49 25.41
CA LEU A 210 6.63 7.81 26.69
C LEU A 210 6.98 8.80 27.79
N ALA A 211 6.04 9.70 28.13
CA ALA A 211 6.30 10.74 29.10
C ALA A 211 5.91 10.31 30.52
N ALA A 212 6.80 10.52 31.47
CA ALA A 212 6.54 10.24 32.86
C ALA A 212 5.68 11.33 33.57
N ASN A 213 5.52 12.51 32.96
CA ASN A 213 4.99 13.70 33.63
C ASN A 213 3.78 14.35 32.92
N GLY A 214 3.01 13.60 32.14
CA GLY A 214 1.85 14.16 31.45
C GLY A 214 2.17 15.11 30.28
N GLN A 215 3.41 15.22 29.89
CA GLN A 215 3.88 16.01 28.76
C GLN A 215 3.98 15.10 27.54
N TYR A 216 3.10 15.28 26.58
CA TYR A 216 3.01 14.43 25.41
C TYR A 216 3.31 15.23 24.14
N ILE A 217 3.99 14.59 23.21
CA ILE A 217 4.01 15.05 21.82
C ILE A 217 2.57 14.97 21.29
N PRO A 218 2.09 15.99 20.57
CA PRO A 218 0.75 15.99 20.01
C PRO A 218 0.49 14.74 19.19
N SER A 219 -0.69 14.18 19.30
CA SER A 219 -1.09 13.02 18.50
C SER A 219 -0.99 13.33 17.00
N GLY A 220 -0.45 12.40 16.22
CA GLY A 220 -0.23 12.59 14.80
C GLY A 220 1.03 13.39 14.46
N SER A 221 1.94 13.59 15.42
CA SER A 221 3.26 14.17 15.15
C SER A 221 4.13 13.19 14.36
N PHE A 222 4.80 13.72 13.35
CA PHE A 222 5.76 12.97 12.55
C PHE A 222 6.99 13.84 12.24
N VAL A 223 8.06 13.22 11.80
CA VAL A 223 9.29 13.88 11.38
C VAL A 223 9.03 14.65 10.09
N ASP A 224 9.19 15.97 10.11
CA ASP A 224 8.97 16.84 8.95
C ASP A 224 10.20 16.93 8.04
N THR A 225 11.39 16.90 8.64
CA THR A 225 12.66 16.96 7.91
C THR A 225 13.52 15.77 8.29
N ALA A 226 14.01 15.03 7.29
CA ALA A 226 14.84 13.86 7.53
C ALA A 226 16.07 14.20 8.39
N ALA A 227 16.40 13.32 9.33
CA ALA A 227 17.60 13.44 10.14
C ALA A 227 18.50 12.21 9.97
N SER A 228 19.81 12.45 9.85
CA SER A 228 20.79 11.37 9.73
C SER A 228 21.06 10.69 11.08
N ALA A 229 21.54 9.46 11.05
CA ALA A 229 22.12 8.84 12.24
C ALA A 229 23.25 9.75 12.81
N GLY A 230 23.29 9.88 14.12
CA GLY A 230 24.20 10.79 14.81
C GLY A 230 23.69 12.23 14.98
N ALA A 231 22.60 12.62 14.32
CA ALA A 231 21.99 13.93 14.51
C ALA A 231 21.52 14.12 15.97
N THR A 232 21.62 15.32 16.47
CA THR A 232 21.21 15.71 17.84
C THR A 232 19.94 16.54 17.85
N SER A 233 19.31 16.72 16.68
CA SER A 233 18.03 17.42 16.55
C SER A 233 17.29 16.96 15.30
N PHE A 234 15.98 17.11 15.34
CA PHE A 234 15.09 16.90 14.16
C PHE A 234 13.86 17.81 14.31
N ILE A 235 13.07 17.92 13.24
CA ILE A 235 11.92 18.81 13.19
C ILE A 235 10.64 17.97 13.08
N LEU A 236 9.63 18.32 13.89
CA LEU A 236 8.27 17.76 13.80
C LEU A 236 7.40 18.62 12.87
N ASN A 237 6.36 17.99 12.31
CA ASN A 237 5.34 18.67 11.52
C ASN A 237 4.49 19.66 12.32
N GLN A 238 4.48 19.56 13.64
CA GLN A 238 3.73 20.43 14.54
C GLN A 238 4.49 20.68 15.85
N ALA A 239 4.33 21.88 16.39
CA ALA A 239 4.89 22.24 17.68
C ALA A 239 3.99 21.74 18.82
N PRO A 240 4.55 21.28 19.96
CA PRO A 240 3.76 21.11 21.18
C PRO A 240 3.24 22.46 21.67
N VAL A 241 2.08 22.45 22.33
CA VAL A 241 1.46 23.68 22.88
C VAL A 241 2.32 24.34 23.94
N THR A 242 3.07 23.56 24.70
CA THR A 242 4.03 24.00 25.70
C THR A 242 5.38 23.36 25.46
N ALA A 243 6.43 24.16 25.48
CA ALA A 243 7.78 23.63 25.50
C ALA A 243 7.97 22.78 26.77
N PHE A 244 8.54 21.61 26.66
CA PHE A 244 8.82 20.79 27.82
C PHE A 244 10.31 20.45 27.93
N GLY A 245 10.76 20.46 29.16
CA GLY A 245 12.15 20.16 29.51
C GLY A 245 12.42 18.67 29.64
N ALA A 246 13.65 18.35 29.82
CA ALA A 246 14.37 17.12 29.73
C ALA A 246 13.69 15.84 30.24
N SER A 247 14.00 14.74 29.59
CA SER A 247 13.93 13.34 30.02
C SER A 247 12.65 12.57 29.71
N ALA A 248 12.12 12.65 28.50
CA ALA A 248 11.23 11.60 28.05
C ALA A 248 11.85 10.79 26.89
N THR A 249 11.43 9.55 26.79
CA THR A 249 11.80 8.68 25.69
C THR A 249 10.86 8.90 24.53
N LEU A 250 11.42 9.17 23.36
CA LEU A 250 10.67 9.19 22.09
C LEU A 250 10.70 7.82 21.46
N VAL A 251 9.57 7.43 20.87
CA VAL A 251 9.41 6.20 20.11
C VAL A 251 9.13 6.58 18.67
N PHE A 252 9.86 5.98 17.75
CA PHE A 252 9.75 6.23 16.32
C PHE A 252 9.14 5.01 15.65
N THR A 253 8.08 5.22 14.89
CA THR A 253 7.28 4.14 14.28
C THR A 253 7.09 4.38 12.79
N GLN A 254 7.19 3.31 12.02
CA GLN A 254 6.90 3.28 10.58
C GLN A 254 5.93 2.14 10.24
N TYR A 255 5.29 2.23 9.07
CA TYR A 255 4.24 1.31 8.66
C TYR A 255 4.57 0.72 7.30
N PRO A 256 4.92 -0.58 7.20
CA PRO A 256 5.22 -1.24 5.93
C PRO A 256 3.97 -1.53 5.09
N GLU A 257 2.77 -1.41 5.67
CA GLU A 257 1.49 -1.60 4.98
C GLU A 257 0.58 -0.40 5.14
N LEU A 258 -0.14 -0.12 4.05
CA LEU A 258 -1.09 0.98 3.97
C LEU A 258 -2.47 0.48 3.58
N LEU A 259 -3.49 1.21 4.04
CA LEU A 259 -4.84 1.11 3.52
C LEU A 259 -4.99 2.07 2.34
N VAL A 260 -5.39 1.55 1.21
CA VAL A 260 -5.46 2.30 -0.05
C VAL A 260 -6.75 2.01 -0.79
N LYS A 261 -7.10 2.92 -1.69
CA LYS A 261 -8.18 2.71 -2.65
C LYS A 261 -7.69 2.99 -4.06
N LEU A 262 -8.41 2.47 -5.05
CA LEU A 262 -8.20 2.83 -6.44
C LEU A 262 -8.58 4.32 -6.64
N ASN A 263 -7.72 5.06 -7.33
CA ASN A 263 -8.00 6.47 -7.57
C ASN A 263 -9.12 6.60 -8.60
N PHE A 264 -10.12 7.41 -8.31
CA PHE A 264 -11.35 7.54 -9.07
C PHE A 264 -11.13 7.83 -10.56
N GLY A 265 -10.19 8.74 -10.87
CA GLY A 265 -9.87 9.11 -12.25
C GLY A 265 -9.13 8.03 -13.05
N GLN A 266 -8.72 6.94 -12.42
CA GLN A 266 -7.99 5.82 -13.04
C GLN A 266 -8.86 4.58 -13.18
N HIS A 267 -10.05 4.56 -12.57
CA HIS A 267 -10.98 3.46 -12.66
C HIS A 267 -11.82 3.57 -13.94
N GLU A 268 -11.92 2.48 -14.70
CA GLU A 268 -12.56 2.46 -16.02
C GLU A 268 -14.01 2.96 -16.00
N TYR A 269 -14.77 2.69 -14.94
CA TYR A 269 -16.16 3.14 -14.84
C TYR A 269 -16.33 4.65 -14.72
N TYR A 270 -15.29 5.37 -14.32
CA TYR A 270 -15.33 6.82 -14.07
C TYR A 270 -14.39 7.60 -14.98
N ALA A 271 -13.51 6.93 -15.70
CA ALA A 271 -12.67 7.59 -16.68
C ALA A 271 -13.50 8.01 -17.88
N GLY A 272 -13.30 9.23 -18.33
CA GLY A 272 -14.00 9.74 -19.51
C GLY A 272 -13.55 9.12 -20.84
N THR A 273 -12.58 8.19 -20.80
CA THR A 273 -12.02 7.52 -21.97
C THR A 273 -12.21 6.01 -21.79
N ALA A 274 -13.00 5.39 -22.64
CA ALA A 274 -13.16 3.96 -22.69
C ALA A 274 -11.92 3.28 -23.29
N THR A 275 -11.55 2.10 -22.80
CA THR A 275 -10.55 1.24 -23.45
C THR A 275 -11.15 0.63 -24.72
N ALA A 276 -10.37 0.63 -25.79
CA ALA A 276 -10.80 0.09 -27.10
C ALA A 276 -10.73 -1.45 -27.13
#